data_c7a5cca89d2349f65df3169a94a92748
#
_entry.id   c7a5cca89d2349f65df3169a94a92748
#
_cell.length_a   1.000
_cell.length_b   1.000
_cell.length_c   1.000
_cell.angle_alpha   90.00
_cell.angle_beta   90.00
_cell.angle_gamma   90.00
#
_symmetry.space_group_name_H-M   'P 1'
#
loop_
_entity.id
_entity.type
_entity.pdbx_description
1 polymer ?
#
loop_
_entity_poly.entity_id
_entity_poly.type
_entity_poly.pdbx_seq_one_letter_code
_entity_poly.pdbx_strand_id
1 'polypeptide(L)'
;MTKYLDVNVVISPGSGGDYTVRLESDAGIGNGTLKLPFTLAELSDAVFGVAETARGIGRVAADGHAAPSRTAADYGADMYAALFQGQVGERLAAIMDRAENLPDTGVRIRLSMDLRQTGMAEVASLPWELMCKRGERALVVSNRSAVVRVFDSPKPLNPRPFTAPLRILV
;
A
#
# COMPACT_ATOMS: atom_id res chain seq x y z
N MET A 1 16.46 4.61 -18.25
CA MET A 1 16.36 4.61 -16.78
C MET A 1 15.04 5.30 -16.42
N THR A 2 14.13 4.60 -15.78
CA THR A 2 12.81 5.15 -15.46
C THR A 2 12.93 6.29 -14.45
N LYS A 3 12.35 7.44 -14.75
CA LYS A 3 12.20 8.56 -13.81
C LYS A 3 10.90 8.37 -13.06
N TYR A 4 10.80 8.89 -11.84
CA TYR A 4 9.58 8.83 -11.05
C TYR A 4 9.11 10.23 -10.63
N LEU A 5 7.81 10.47 -10.79
CA LEU A 5 7.12 11.57 -10.13
C LEU A 5 6.73 11.10 -8.72
N ASP A 6 7.17 11.83 -7.71
CA ASP A 6 6.90 11.47 -6.32
C ASP A 6 5.53 11.99 -5.88
N VAL A 7 4.78 11.10 -5.24
CA VAL A 7 3.52 11.39 -4.56
C VAL A 7 3.69 11.03 -3.09
N ASN A 8 3.78 12.04 -2.23
CA ASN A 8 3.89 11.82 -0.79
C ASN A 8 2.49 11.75 -0.19
N VAL A 9 2.17 10.64 0.43
CA VAL A 9 0.90 10.40 1.13
C VAL A 9 1.20 10.24 2.61
N VAL A 10 0.84 11.24 3.40
CA VAL A 10 0.99 11.23 4.86
C VAL A 10 -0.31 10.73 5.46
N ILE A 11 -0.22 9.67 6.26
CA ILE A 11 -1.34 9.10 7.01
C ILE A 11 -1.09 9.36 8.49
N SER A 12 -2.07 9.96 9.16
CA SER A 12 -2.00 10.31 10.59
C SER A 12 -3.29 9.93 11.29
N PRO A 13 -3.29 9.73 12.62
CA PRO A 13 -4.52 9.48 13.35
C PRO A 13 -5.52 10.61 13.14
N GLY A 14 -6.78 10.26 12.96
CA GLY A 14 -7.91 11.16 12.90
C GLY A 14 -8.79 11.05 14.14
N SER A 15 -10.03 11.46 14.03
CA SER A 15 -11.03 11.34 15.08
C SER A 15 -11.87 10.09 14.89
N GLY A 16 -12.33 9.46 15.98
CA GLY A 16 -13.29 8.37 15.92
C GLY A 16 -12.78 7.04 15.36
N GLY A 17 -11.46 6.84 15.31
CA GLY A 17 -10.86 5.62 14.74
C GLY A 17 -10.57 5.70 13.24
N ASP A 18 -10.88 6.81 12.60
CA ASP A 18 -10.51 7.10 11.22
C ASP A 18 -9.08 7.69 11.17
N TYR A 19 -8.53 7.83 9.98
CA TYR A 19 -7.22 8.45 9.74
C TYR A 19 -7.35 9.65 8.83
N THR A 20 -6.51 10.66 9.03
CA THR A 20 -6.37 11.77 8.10
C THR A 20 -5.34 11.42 7.04
N VAL A 21 -5.62 11.79 5.81
CA VAL A 21 -4.75 11.58 4.65
C VAL A 21 -4.44 12.91 4.01
N ARG A 22 -3.15 13.15 3.79
CA ARG A 22 -2.67 14.31 3.04
C ARG A 22 -1.75 13.83 1.93
N LEU A 23 -2.13 14.10 0.69
CA LEU A 23 -1.33 13.84 -0.48
C LEU A 23 -0.66 15.13 -0.93
N GLU A 24 0.64 15.08 -1.18
CA GLU A 24 1.45 16.16 -1.72
C GLU A 24 2.19 15.69 -2.97
N SER A 25 2.07 16.47 -4.03
CA SER A 25 2.74 16.19 -5.31
C SER A 25 2.88 17.47 -6.12
N ASP A 26 3.53 17.40 -7.27
CA ASP A 26 3.60 18.50 -8.24
C ASP A 26 2.21 18.92 -8.79
N ALA A 27 1.18 18.06 -8.68
CA ALA A 27 -0.20 18.42 -9.02
C ALA A 27 -0.92 19.16 -7.89
N GLY A 28 -0.23 19.45 -6.78
CA GLY A 28 -0.76 20.15 -5.62
C GLY A 28 -1.05 19.22 -4.43
N ILE A 29 -1.84 19.75 -3.49
CA ILE A 29 -2.19 19.08 -2.24
C ILE A 29 -3.63 18.59 -2.33
N GLY A 30 -3.86 17.37 -1.81
CA GLY A 30 -5.18 16.78 -1.57
C GLY A 30 -5.31 16.35 -0.13
N ASN A 31 -6.44 16.64 0.50
CA ASN A 31 -6.73 16.20 1.86
C ASN A 31 -7.95 15.28 1.84
N GLY A 32 -7.96 14.30 2.75
CA GLY A 32 -9.04 13.34 2.87
C GLY A 32 -9.00 12.60 4.19
N THR A 33 -9.88 11.64 4.31
CA THR A 33 -9.94 10.71 5.44
C THR A 33 -9.83 9.28 4.93
N LEU A 34 -9.17 8.43 5.69
CA LEU A 34 -9.10 7.01 5.44
C LEU A 34 -9.89 6.30 6.54
N LYS A 35 -10.89 5.55 6.13
CA LYS A 35 -11.57 4.59 6.98
C LYS A 35 -11.26 3.20 6.42
N LEU A 36 -10.70 2.34 7.24
CA LEU A 36 -10.37 0.99 6.80
C LEU A 36 -11.66 0.22 6.47
N PRO A 37 -11.79 -0.34 5.27
CA PRO A 37 -13.00 -1.02 4.81
C PRO A 37 -13.11 -2.47 5.34
N PHE A 38 -12.21 -2.89 6.19
CA PHE A 38 -12.13 -4.21 6.80
C PHE A 38 -11.35 -4.17 8.11
N THR A 39 -11.49 -5.21 8.90
CA THR A 39 -10.69 -5.41 10.11
C THR A 39 -9.37 -6.10 9.78
N LEU A 40 -8.36 -5.96 10.66
CA LEU A 40 -7.09 -6.67 10.53
C LEU A 40 -7.26 -8.20 10.60
N ALA A 41 -8.25 -8.69 11.36
CA ALA A 41 -8.55 -10.11 11.45
C ALA A 41 -9.00 -10.65 10.09
N GLU A 42 -9.97 -9.98 9.43
CA GLU A 42 -10.44 -10.37 8.10
C GLU A 42 -9.31 -10.38 7.07
N LEU A 43 -8.42 -9.38 7.13
CA LEU A 43 -7.27 -9.31 6.23
C LEU A 43 -6.27 -10.43 6.52
N SER A 44 -5.98 -10.71 7.78
CA SER A 44 -5.08 -11.79 8.20
C SER A 44 -5.57 -13.13 7.68
N ASP A 45 -6.84 -13.44 7.87
CA ASP A 45 -7.44 -14.70 7.40
C ASP A 45 -7.35 -14.83 5.88
N ALA A 46 -7.56 -13.74 5.15
CA ALA A 46 -7.43 -13.73 3.69
C ALA A 46 -5.98 -13.95 3.23
N VAL A 47 -5.01 -13.31 3.87
CA VAL A 47 -3.58 -13.45 3.53
C VAL A 47 -3.08 -14.86 3.87
N PHE A 48 -3.45 -15.40 5.01
CA PHE A 48 -3.08 -16.78 5.38
C PHE A 48 -3.76 -17.81 4.46
N GLY A 49 -5.02 -17.64 4.11
CA GLY A 49 -5.74 -18.50 3.17
C GLY A 49 -5.07 -18.53 1.79
N VAL A 50 -4.57 -17.41 1.29
CA VAL A 50 -3.81 -17.33 0.04
C VAL A 50 -2.46 -18.07 0.17
N ALA A 51 -1.78 -17.95 1.30
CA ALA A 51 -0.50 -18.62 1.53
C ALA A 51 -0.65 -20.15 1.61
N GLU A 52 -1.72 -20.66 2.18
CA GLU A 52 -2.03 -22.09 2.22
C GLU A 52 -2.34 -22.64 0.82
N THR A 53 -3.12 -21.91 0.02
CA THR A 53 -3.44 -22.29 -1.35
C THR A 53 -2.19 -22.29 -2.24
N ALA A 54 -1.31 -21.31 -2.08
CA ALA A 54 -0.06 -21.21 -2.85
C ALA A 54 0.95 -22.30 -2.52
N ARG A 55 0.89 -22.87 -1.31
CA ARG A 55 1.78 -23.99 -0.89
C ARG A 55 1.27 -25.37 -1.34
N GLY A 56 0.17 -25.44 -2.09
CA GLY A 56 -0.43 -26.70 -2.51
C GLY A 56 -0.95 -27.55 -1.34
N ILE A 57 -0.99 -27.00 -0.13
CA ILE A 57 -1.63 -27.59 1.03
C ILE A 57 -3.11 -27.20 0.96
N GLY A 58 -3.73 -27.52 -0.18
CA GLY A 58 -5.16 -27.47 -0.32
C GLY A 58 -5.78 -28.49 0.62
N ARG A 59 -6.01 -28.14 1.86
CA ARG A 59 -7.11 -28.71 2.59
C ARG A 59 -8.36 -28.36 1.77
N VAL A 60 -8.79 -29.31 0.98
CA VAL A 60 -10.20 -29.39 0.65
C VAL A 60 -10.87 -29.36 2.02
N ALA A 61 -11.51 -28.26 2.32
CA ALA A 61 -12.27 -28.12 3.55
C ALA A 61 -13.29 -29.26 3.53
N ALA A 62 -13.02 -30.30 4.31
CA ALA A 62 -13.91 -31.42 4.47
C ALA A 62 -15.29 -30.98 5.07
N ASP A 63 -15.38 -29.73 5.45
CA ASP A 63 -16.49 -29.15 6.20
C ASP A 63 -17.32 -28.14 5.40
N GLY A 64 -17.27 -28.15 4.06
CA GLY A 64 -18.21 -27.37 3.24
C GLY A 64 -18.17 -25.84 3.45
N HIS A 65 -17.14 -25.30 4.12
CA HIS A 65 -16.98 -23.87 4.26
C HIS A 65 -16.56 -23.29 2.90
N ALA A 66 -17.38 -22.41 2.37
CA ALA A 66 -17.13 -21.69 1.14
C ALA A 66 -15.72 -21.05 1.20
N ALA A 67 -14.99 -21.12 0.09
CA ALA A 67 -13.76 -20.34 -0.10
C ALA A 67 -13.99 -18.89 0.36
N PRO A 68 -13.00 -18.21 0.94
CA PRO A 68 -13.18 -16.84 1.41
C PRO A 68 -13.80 -16.02 0.29
N SER A 69 -14.93 -15.37 0.57
CA SER A 69 -15.73 -14.65 -0.42
C SER A 69 -14.98 -13.46 -1.03
N ARG A 70 -13.80 -13.11 -0.48
CA ARG A 70 -12.94 -11.98 -0.89
C ARG A 70 -11.52 -12.46 -1.18
N THR A 71 -10.99 -12.02 -2.31
CA THR A 71 -9.62 -12.31 -2.72
C THR A 71 -8.64 -11.23 -2.25
N ALA A 72 -7.33 -11.49 -2.31
CA ALA A 72 -6.29 -10.49 -2.05
C ALA A 72 -6.44 -9.24 -2.95
N ALA A 73 -6.90 -9.45 -4.20
CA ALA A 73 -7.18 -8.34 -5.12
C ALA A 73 -8.38 -7.49 -4.66
N ASP A 74 -9.41 -8.11 -4.06
CA ASP A 74 -10.54 -7.37 -3.52
C ASP A 74 -10.11 -6.48 -2.34
N TYR A 75 -9.27 -7.00 -1.43
CA TYR A 75 -8.71 -6.19 -0.34
C TYR A 75 -7.83 -5.07 -0.87
N GLY A 76 -7.02 -5.34 -1.90
CA GLY A 76 -6.19 -4.33 -2.56
C GLY A 76 -7.01 -3.22 -3.21
N ALA A 77 -8.12 -3.59 -3.87
CA ALA A 77 -9.02 -2.64 -4.49
C ALA A 77 -9.76 -1.78 -3.46
N ASP A 78 -10.18 -2.37 -2.36
CA ASP A 78 -10.85 -1.65 -1.29
C ASP A 78 -9.89 -0.70 -0.54
N MET A 79 -8.64 -1.11 -0.30
CA MET A 79 -7.59 -0.22 0.24
C MET A 79 -7.33 0.97 -0.69
N TYR A 80 -7.22 0.70 -2.00
CA TYR A 80 -7.03 1.76 -3.00
C TYR A 80 -8.20 2.75 -2.97
N ALA A 81 -9.43 2.25 -3.03
CA ALA A 81 -10.62 3.09 -3.01
C ALA A 81 -10.76 3.88 -1.72
N ALA A 82 -10.42 3.30 -0.57
CA ALA A 82 -10.48 3.97 0.72
C ALA A 82 -9.41 5.07 0.87
N LEU A 83 -8.20 4.85 0.35
CA LEU A 83 -7.09 5.81 0.46
C LEU A 83 -7.22 6.95 -0.56
N PHE A 84 -7.58 6.62 -1.81
CA PHE A 84 -7.59 7.57 -2.93
C PHE A 84 -9.01 8.00 -3.31
N GLN A 85 -9.73 8.58 -2.35
CA GLN A 85 -11.06 9.16 -2.57
C GLN A 85 -11.03 10.69 -2.59
N GLY A 86 -12.00 11.31 -3.25
CA GLY A 86 -12.15 12.75 -3.33
C GLY A 86 -10.89 13.45 -3.84
N GLN A 87 -10.48 14.54 -3.18
CA GLN A 87 -9.31 15.33 -3.56
C GLN A 87 -8.01 14.52 -3.63
N VAL A 88 -7.83 13.53 -2.74
CA VAL A 88 -6.64 12.68 -2.74
C VAL A 88 -6.58 11.87 -4.04
N GLY A 89 -7.70 11.28 -4.46
CA GLY A 89 -7.82 10.54 -5.71
C GLY A 89 -7.63 11.41 -6.95
N GLU A 90 -8.22 12.61 -6.96
CA GLU A 90 -8.07 13.58 -8.06
C GLU A 90 -6.60 13.98 -8.27
N ARG A 91 -5.86 14.25 -7.19
CA ARG A 91 -4.44 14.59 -7.28
C ARG A 91 -3.59 13.41 -7.75
N LEU A 92 -3.87 12.20 -7.27
CA LEU A 92 -3.19 11.02 -7.76
C LEU A 92 -3.46 10.80 -9.26
N ALA A 93 -4.71 10.90 -9.71
CA ALA A 93 -5.07 10.75 -11.12
C ALA A 93 -4.32 11.76 -12.00
N ALA A 94 -4.27 13.03 -11.61
CA ALA A 94 -3.55 14.05 -12.36
C ALA A 94 -2.05 13.77 -12.51
N ILE A 95 -1.41 13.20 -11.49
CA ILE A 95 0.01 12.79 -11.58
C ILE A 95 0.18 11.55 -12.44
N MET A 96 -0.74 10.57 -12.35
CA MET A 96 -0.69 9.37 -13.19
C MET A 96 -0.85 9.74 -14.67
N ASP A 97 -1.82 10.60 -15.01
CA ASP A 97 -2.01 11.11 -16.37
C ASP A 97 -0.77 11.85 -16.88
N ARG A 98 -0.15 12.66 -16.01
CA ARG A 98 1.09 13.37 -16.36
C ARG A 98 2.23 12.38 -16.63
N ALA A 99 2.38 11.35 -15.81
CA ALA A 99 3.42 10.33 -16.00
C ALA A 99 3.23 9.52 -17.28
N GLU A 100 1.96 9.24 -17.66
CA GLU A 100 1.64 8.55 -18.91
C GLU A 100 2.05 9.35 -20.15
N ASN A 101 1.96 10.67 -20.08
CA ASN A 101 2.32 11.58 -21.18
C ASN A 101 3.82 11.92 -21.22
N LEU A 102 4.64 11.41 -20.29
CA LEU A 102 6.08 11.62 -20.26
C LEU A 102 6.83 10.32 -20.59
N PRO A 103 7.87 10.38 -21.45
CA PRO A 103 8.65 9.19 -21.78
C PRO A 103 9.41 8.67 -20.55
N ASP A 104 9.49 7.35 -20.42
CA ASP A 104 10.23 6.67 -19.36
C ASP A 104 9.92 7.17 -17.94
N THR A 105 8.68 7.61 -17.71
CA THR A 105 8.27 8.19 -16.44
C THR A 105 7.22 7.31 -15.76
N GLY A 106 7.39 7.10 -14.47
CA GLY A 106 6.46 6.40 -13.60
C GLY A 106 6.04 7.25 -12.43
N VAL A 107 5.18 6.71 -11.57
CA VAL A 107 4.73 7.34 -10.31
C VAL A 107 5.25 6.53 -9.14
N ARG A 108 5.86 7.20 -8.15
CA ARG A 108 6.27 6.59 -6.90
C ARG A 108 5.42 7.14 -5.75
N ILE A 109 4.56 6.28 -5.21
CA ILE A 109 3.71 6.61 -4.06
C ILE A 109 4.51 6.32 -2.79
N ARG A 110 4.75 7.34 -2.00
CA ARG A 110 5.47 7.27 -0.73
C ARG A 110 4.46 7.39 0.40
N LEU A 111 4.20 6.29 1.08
CA LEU A 111 3.31 6.23 2.24
C LEU A 111 4.12 6.55 3.51
N SER A 112 3.89 7.73 4.07
CA SER A 112 4.57 8.21 5.28
C SER A 112 3.67 8.03 6.50
N MET A 113 4.18 7.36 7.52
CA MET A 113 3.46 7.05 8.76
C MET A 113 4.39 7.21 9.96
N ASP A 114 3.94 7.93 11.00
CA ASP A 114 4.66 8.05 12.26
C ASP A 114 4.21 6.95 13.23
N LEU A 115 5.02 5.91 13.37
CA LEU A 115 4.71 4.75 14.22
C LEU A 115 4.67 5.06 15.73
N ARG A 116 5.07 6.26 16.14
CA ARG A 116 4.98 6.68 17.55
C ARG A 116 3.55 7.06 17.94
N GLN A 117 2.71 7.35 16.97
CA GLN A 117 1.33 7.72 17.20
C GLN A 117 0.46 6.47 17.37
N THR A 118 -0.47 6.54 18.32
CA THR A 118 -1.38 5.43 18.63
C THR A 118 -2.20 5.02 17.41
N GLY A 119 -2.33 3.72 17.19
CA GLY A 119 -3.08 3.14 16.05
C GLY A 119 -2.32 3.07 14.74
N MET A 120 -1.17 3.77 14.61
CA MET A 120 -0.44 3.79 13.34
C MET A 120 0.28 2.48 13.01
N ALA A 121 0.63 1.67 14.03
CA ALA A 121 1.23 0.36 13.82
C ALA A 121 0.31 -0.58 13.01
N GLU A 122 -0.99 -0.52 13.27
CA GLU A 122 -2.00 -1.32 12.54
C GLU A 122 -2.04 -0.92 11.07
N VAL A 123 -2.18 0.37 10.78
CA VAL A 123 -2.21 0.90 9.41
C VAL A 123 -0.89 0.61 8.69
N ALA A 124 0.23 0.73 9.38
CA ALA A 124 1.54 0.44 8.82
C ALA A 124 1.73 -1.05 8.48
N SER A 125 1.04 -1.95 9.18
CA SER A 125 1.11 -3.39 8.94
C SER A 125 0.28 -3.86 7.73
N LEU A 126 -0.61 -3.01 7.21
CA LEU A 126 -1.43 -3.36 6.05
C LEU A 126 -0.56 -3.66 4.82
N PRO A 127 -0.94 -4.63 3.99
CA PRO A 127 -0.20 -5.00 2.78
C PRO A 127 -0.49 -4.00 1.65
N TRP A 128 0.01 -2.77 1.78
CA TRP A 128 -0.18 -1.68 0.82
C TRP A 128 0.27 -2.05 -0.60
N GLU A 129 1.13 -3.05 -0.72
CA GLU A 129 1.61 -3.60 -1.99
C GLU A 129 0.49 -4.28 -2.80
N LEU A 130 -0.59 -4.68 -2.15
CA LEU A 130 -1.77 -5.24 -2.84
C LEU A 130 -2.64 -4.19 -3.51
N MET A 131 -2.44 -2.89 -3.21
CA MET A 131 -3.28 -1.83 -3.76
C MET A 131 -3.36 -1.91 -5.29
N CYS A 132 -4.60 -1.90 -5.79
CA CYS A 132 -4.92 -1.88 -7.21
C CYS A 132 -6.23 -1.13 -7.46
N LYS A 133 -6.43 -0.61 -8.64
CA LYS A 133 -7.79 -0.26 -9.06
C LYS A 133 -8.58 -1.55 -9.29
N ARG A 134 -9.90 -1.50 -9.03
CA ARG A 134 -10.76 -2.69 -9.19
C ARG A 134 -10.69 -3.23 -10.61
N GLY A 135 -10.34 -4.50 -10.74
CA GLY A 135 -10.16 -5.18 -12.03
C GLY A 135 -8.79 -4.96 -12.68
N GLU A 136 -7.89 -4.20 -12.06
CA GLU A 136 -6.52 -3.99 -12.53
C GLU A 136 -5.51 -4.80 -11.71
N ARG A 137 -4.28 -4.85 -12.20
CA ARG A 137 -3.15 -5.45 -11.46
C ARG A 137 -2.70 -4.52 -10.33
N ALA A 138 -2.07 -5.11 -9.31
CA ALA A 138 -1.49 -4.33 -8.23
C ALA A 138 -0.48 -3.29 -8.76
N LEU A 139 -0.48 -2.11 -8.16
CA LEU A 139 0.37 -0.98 -8.57
C LEU A 139 1.85 -1.36 -8.61
N VAL A 140 2.32 -2.19 -7.68
CA VAL A 140 3.72 -2.62 -7.59
C VAL A 140 4.15 -3.60 -8.69
N VAL A 141 3.20 -4.20 -9.41
CA VAL A 141 3.50 -5.12 -10.52
C VAL A 141 3.83 -4.35 -11.80
N SER A 142 3.48 -3.07 -11.87
CA SER A 142 3.81 -2.21 -13.01
C SER A 142 5.24 -1.67 -12.87
N ASN A 143 5.99 -1.64 -13.97
CA ASN A 143 7.28 -0.93 -14.03
C ASN A 143 7.11 0.60 -14.04
N ARG A 144 5.88 1.10 -14.12
CA ARG A 144 5.51 2.53 -14.12
C ARG A 144 4.97 3.02 -12.79
N SER A 145 4.81 2.16 -11.80
CA SER A 145 4.35 2.56 -10.47
C SER A 145 5.11 1.80 -9.38
N ALA A 146 5.38 2.51 -8.30
CA ALA A 146 6.02 1.94 -7.12
C ALA A 146 5.32 2.45 -5.85
N VAL A 147 5.17 1.58 -4.86
CA VAL A 147 4.68 1.93 -3.53
C VAL A 147 5.83 1.73 -2.55
N VAL A 148 6.16 2.79 -1.80
CA VAL A 148 7.27 2.80 -0.83
C VAL A 148 6.71 3.22 0.52
N ARG A 149 6.97 2.45 1.56
CA ARG A 149 6.64 2.83 2.93
C ARG A 149 7.79 3.65 3.53
N VAL A 150 7.44 4.77 4.12
CA VAL A 150 8.39 5.66 4.81
C VAL A 150 7.95 5.73 6.27
N PHE A 151 8.76 5.20 7.16
CA PHE A 151 8.51 5.25 8.59
C PHE A 151 9.41 6.29 9.22
N ASP A 152 8.81 7.19 9.99
CA ASP A 152 9.57 8.14 10.79
C ASP A 152 10.24 7.39 11.94
N SER A 153 11.57 7.32 11.92
CA SER A 153 12.36 6.68 12.96
C SER A 153 13.00 7.75 13.86
N PRO A 154 12.80 7.68 15.18
CA PRO A 154 13.43 8.62 16.11
C PRO A 154 14.95 8.45 16.19
N LYS A 155 15.48 7.38 15.66
CA LYS A 155 16.94 7.13 15.63
C LYS A 155 17.44 7.26 14.19
N PRO A 156 18.45 8.11 13.95
CA PRO A 156 19.12 8.12 12.66
C PRO A 156 19.63 6.70 12.38
N LEU A 157 19.35 6.21 11.18
CA LEU A 157 19.90 4.94 10.72
C LEU A 157 21.41 5.17 10.56
N ASN A 158 22.19 4.77 11.55
CA ASN A 158 23.63 4.71 11.39
C ASN A 158 23.92 3.57 10.39
N PRO A 159 24.49 3.88 9.22
CA PRO A 159 24.84 2.85 8.26
C PRO A 159 25.82 1.89 8.94
N ARG A 160 25.47 0.63 9.01
CA ARG A 160 26.39 -0.40 9.50
C ARG A 160 27.45 -0.61 8.42
N PRO A 161 28.75 -0.47 8.74
CA PRO A 161 29.78 -0.86 7.82
C PRO A 161 29.62 -2.35 7.51
N PHE A 162 29.60 -2.72 6.25
CA PHE A 162 29.62 -4.11 5.84
C PHE A 162 30.84 -4.36 4.97
N THR A 163 31.40 -5.57 5.07
CA THR A 163 32.49 -6.01 4.22
C THR A 163 31.91 -6.77 3.03
N ALA A 164 32.21 -6.32 1.83
CA ALA A 164 31.85 -7.05 0.62
C ALA A 164 32.58 -8.41 0.55
N PRO A 165 31.98 -9.45 -0.06
CA PRO A 165 30.72 -9.46 -0.78
C PRO A 165 29.48 -9.71 0.12
N LEU A 166 28.37 -9.06 -0.22
CA LEU A 166 27.07 -9.42 0.35
C LEU A 166 26.63 -10.78 -0.23
N ARG A 167 26.41 -11.75 0.64
CA ARG A 167 25.82 -13.04 0.25
C ARG A 167 24.33 -12.97 0.44
N ILE A 168 23.57 -13.02 -0.66
CA ILE A 168 22.12 -13.14 -0.63
C ILE A 168 21.80 -14.63 -0.74
N LEU A 169 21.09 -15.17 0.27
CA LEU A 169 20.48 -16.50 0.18
C LEU A 169 19.22 -16.34 -0.69
N VAL A 170 19.20 -17.04 -1.80
CA VAL A 170 18.04 -17.17 -2.69
C VAL A 170 17.30 -18.45 -2.32
#